data_d9161580fde152989bb747dcfcdaa868
#
_entry.id   d9161580fde152989bb747dcfcdaa868
#
_cell.length_a   1.000
_cell.length_b   1.000
_cell.length_c   1.000
_cell.angle_alpha   90.00
_cell.angle_beta   90.00
_cell.angle_gamma   90.00
#
_symmetry.space_group_name_H-M   'P 1'
#
loop_
_entity.id
_entity.type
_entity.pdbx_description
1 polymer ?
#
loop_
_entity_poly.entity_id
_entity_poly.type
_entity_poly.pdbx_seq_one_letter_code
_entity_poly.pdbx_strand_id
1 'polypeptide(L)'
;IGAQPLNLDTAERLLLSEFGGADSISLRRIRRAMITARPDGDERSGTKLLLDAINDGELFIEGADSVLRVHALLKGARAIARNKSALADDLLWFIWDNAVTSDGQKLSHSWRSQALRPGVRGAAADRDLDAMMQLFESAQRFSERFPLSGPAAFINEIATEDIAGDVITAKGVRPDFVEILTVHSAKGRQWQVVAIAGLQEGTWPNLKQRSSLLGAERL
;
A
#
# COMPACT_ATOMS: atom_id res chain seq x y z
N ILE A 1 7.81 -10.90 -3.26
CA ILE A 1 6.59 -11.67 -2.87
C ILE A 1 6.37 -12.87 -3.79
N GLY A 2 6.90 -12.90 -5.01
CA GLY A 2 6.54 -13.92 -6.02
C GLY A 2 6.97 -15.35 -5.73
N ALA A 3 8.10 -15.62 -5.09
CA ALA A 3 8.62 -16.99 -4.91
C ALA A 3 9.25 -17.25 -3.54
N GLN A 4 9.49 -16.22 -2.73
CA GLN A 4 10.13 -16.40 -1.43
C GLN A 4 9.09 -16.48 -0.31
N PRO A 5 9.32 -17.31 0.72
CA PRO A 5 8.48 -17.34 1.91
C PRO A 5 8.53 -15.97 2.61
N LEU A 6 7.42 -15.60 3.24
CA LEU A 6 7.35 -14.35 4.01
C LEU A 6 8.33 -14.40 5.19
N ASN A 7 8.94 -13.25 5.47
CA ASN A 7 9.61 -13.03 6.74
C ASN A 7 8.61 -12.66 7.85
N LEU A 8 9.05 -12.68 9.10
CA LEU A 8 8.19 -12.43 10.25
C LEU A 8 7.56 -11.04 10.23
N ASP A 9 8.33 -10.01 9.95
CA ASP A 9 7.86 -8.61 9.94
C ASP A 9 6.72 -8.40 8.93
N THR A 10 6.92 -8.88 7.71
CA THR A 10 5.89 -8.81 6.65
C THR A 10 4.65 -9.64 7.01
N ALA A 11 4.85 -10.83 7.61
CA ALA A 11 3.74 -11.67 8.05
C ALA A 11 2.89 -11.00 9.15
N GLU A 12 3.54 -10.39 10.14
CA GLU A 12 2.85 -9.65 11.21
C GLU A 12 2.11 -8.42 10.66
N ARG A 13 2.74 -7.66 9.78
CA ARG A 13 2.11 -6.50 9.13
C ARG A 13 0.87 -6.91 8.34
N LEU A 14 0.91 -8.01 7.59
CA LEU A 14 -0.25 -8.52 6.87
C LEU A 14 -1.36 -8.98 7.81
N LEU A 15 -1.05 -9.67 8.90
CA LEU A 15 -2.05 -10.12 9.87
C LEU A 15 -2.71 -8.97 10.60
N LEU A 16 -1.95 -7.91 10.92
CA LEU A 16 -2.45 -6.71 11.60
C LEU A 16 -3.11 -5.70 10.63
N SER A 17 -2.99 -5.90 9.34
CA SER A 17 -3.67 -5.09 8.32
C SER A 17 -5.13 -5.52 8.15
N GLU A 18 -5.86 -4.80 7.31
CA GLU A 18 -7.24 -5.14 6.93
C GLU A 18 -7.36 -6.51 6.25
N PHE A 19 -6.30 -7.01 5.62
CA PHE A 19 -6.26 -8.35 5.02
C PHE A 19 -6.34 -9.47 6.07
N GLY A 20 -5.65 -9.30 7.20
CA GLY A 20 -5.69 -10.27 8.31
C GLY A 20 -6.79 -9.93 9.32
N GLY A 21 -7.01 -8.65 9.59
CA GLY A 21 -7.99 -8.17 10.57
C GLY A 21 -7.72 -8.62 12.00
N ALA A 22 -6.48 -8.99 12.32
CA ALA A 22 -6.08 -9.35 13.67
C ALA A 22 -5.61 -8.10 14.44
N ASP A 23 -5.73 -8.14 15.76
CA ASP A 23 -5.06 -7.21 16.66
C ASP A 23 -3.84 -7.88 17.33
N SER A 24 -3.03 -7.08 18.00
CA SER A 24 -1.80 -7.57 18.68
C SER A 24 -2.10 -8.57 19.79
N ILE A 25 -3.28 -8.51 20.41
CA ILE A 25 -3.70 -9.43 21.48
C ILE A 25 -4.08 -10.77 20.85
N SER A 26 -4.90 -10.76 19.81
CA SER A 26 -5.31 -11.95 19.05
C SER A 26 -4.09 -12.67 18.47
N LEU A 27 -3.14 -11.94 17.89
CA LEU A 27 -1.92 -12.52 17.34
C LEU A 27 -1.06 -13.21 18.40
N ARG A 28 -0.94 -12.60 19.59
CA ARG A 28 -0.24 -13.23 20.72
C ARG A 28 -0.95 -14.48 21.22
N ARG A 29 -2.30 -14.45 21.25
CA ARG A 29 -3.13 -15.60 21.63
C ARG A 29 -2.98 -16.73 20.63
N ILE A 30 -3.01 -16.45 19.33
CA ILE A 30 -2.80 -17.44 18.25
C ILE A 30 -1.43 -18.11 18.41
N ARG A 31 -0.34 -17.34 18.57
CA ARG A 31 1.00 -17.91 18.75
C ARG A 31 1.08 -18.83 19.98
N ARG A 32 0.47 -18.44 21.09
CA ARG A 32 0.44 -19.27 22.30
C ARG A 32 -0.36 -20.54 22.09
N ALA A 33 -1.52 -20.46 21.45
CA ALA A 33 -2.34 -21.63 21.12
C ALA A 33 -1.59 -22.60 20.19
N MET A 34 -0.88 -22.12 19.19
CA MET A 34 -0.04 -22.93 18.29
C MET A 34 1.05 -23.69 19.05
N ILE A 35 1.73 -23.04 20.02
CA ILE A 35 2.74 -23.70 20.85
C ILE A 35 2.10 -24.82 21.68
N THR A 36 0.92 -24.59 22.24
CA THR A 36 0.23 -25.57 23.07
C THR A 36 -0.30 -26.75 22.26
N ALA A 37 -0.77 -26.50 21.05
CA ALA A 37 -1.38 -27.52 20.19
C ALA A 37 -0.39 -28.24 19.25
N ARG A 38 0.89 -27.88 19.28
CA ARG A 38 1.89 -28.51 18.43
C ARG A 38 2.06 -30.00 18.76
N PRO A 39 2.33 -30.83 17.75
CA PRO A 39 2.57 -32.28 17.96
C PRO A 39 3.75 -32.56 18.91
N ASP A 40 3.70 -33.69 19.59
CA ASP A 40 4.80 -34.16 20.43
C ASP A 40 6.10 -34.28 19.63
N GLY A 41 7.18 -33.73 20.18
CA GLY A 41 8.48 -33.67 19.50
C GLY A 41 8.69 -32.52 18.54
N ASP A 42 7.69 -31.67 18.32
CA ASP A 42 7.85 -30.45 17.54
C ASP A 42 8.41 -29.30 18.42
N GLU A 43 9.64 -28.90 18.13
CA GLU A 43 10.35 -27.84 18.87
C GLU A 43 10.23 -26.44 18.20
N ARG A 44 9.44 -26.30 17.14
CA ARG A 44 9.26 -24.99 16.45
C ARG A 44 8.75 -23.94 17.43
N SER A 45 9.32 -22.73 17.33
CA SER A 45 8.81 -21.56 18.07
C SER A 45 7.44 -21.14 17.55
N GLY A 46 6.66 -20.43 18.38
CA GLY A 46 5.37 -19.86 17.95
C GLY A 46 5.47 -18.94 16.73
N THR A 47 6.60 -18.28 16.56
CA THR A 47 6.91 -17.48 15.37
C THR A 47 7.08 -18.36 14.13
N LYS A 48 7.80 -19.46 14.24
CA LYS A 48 8.02 -20.39 13.13
C LYS A 48 6.70 -21.07 12.74
N LEU A 49 5.93 -21.52 13.72
CA LEU A 49 4.60 -22.11 13.50
C LEU A 49 3.66 -21.13 12.78
N LEU A 50 3.67 -19.84 13.18
CA LEU A 50 2.88 -18.81 12.52
C LEU A 50 3.31 -18.61 11.06
N LEU A 51 4.61 -18.55 10.78
CA LEU A 51 5.13 -18.41 9.43
C LEU A 51 4.78 -19.62 8.54
N ASP A 52 4.89 -20.83 9.08
CA ASP A 52 4.53 -22.06 8.37
C ASP A 52 3.03 -22.09 8.09
N ALA A 53 2.19 -21.70 9.06
CA ALA A 53 0.75 -21.59 8.85
C ALA A 53 0.37 -20.58 7.74
N ILE A 54 1.06 -19.44 7.66
CA ILE A 54 0.80 -18.47 6.60
C ILE A 54 1.34 -18.94 5.24
N ASN A 55 2.53 -19.54 5.21
CA ASN A 55 3.17 -19.91 3.95
C ASN A 55 2.59 -21.21 3.37
N ASP A 56 2.39 -22.21 4.19
CA ASP A 56 2.09 -23.59 3.80
C ASP A 56 0.67 -24.03 4.16
N GLY A 57 -0.01 -23.27 5.03
CA GLY A 57 -1.35 -23.60 5.53
C GLY A 57 -1.35 -24.61 6.67
N GLU A 58 -0.20 -24.89 7.29
CA GLU A 58 -0.09 -25.78 8.45
C GLU A 58 -0.72 -25.11 9.69
N LEU A 59 -1.96 -25.46 9.98
CA LEU A 59 -2.69 -24.91 11.12
C LEU A 59 -3.26 -26.03 11.99
N PHE A 60 -2.90 -26.01 13.27
CA PHE A 60 -3.29 -27.04 14.25
C PHE A 60 -4.30 -26.54 15.29
N ILE A 61 -4.80 -25.31 15.13
CA ILE A 61 -5.70 -24.66 16.10
C ILE A 61 -6.93 -24.09 15.42
N GLU A 62 -8.02 -24.03 16.16
CA GLU A 62 -9.22 -23.29 15.77
C GLU A 62 -9.09 -21.79 16.14
N GLY A 63 -9.92 -20.94 15.55
CA GLY A 63 -9.98 -19.50 15.87
C GLY A 63 -8.82 -18.67 15.32
N ALA A 64 -8.08 -19.19 14.35
CA ALA A 64 -7.02 -18.46 13.66
C ALA A 64 -7.44 -18.00 12.25
N ASP A 65 -8.69 -17.53 12.11
CA ASP A 65 -9.28 -17.15 10.82
C ASP A 65 -8.47 -16.06 10.09
N SER A 66 -7.82 -15.16 10.85
CA SER A 66 -6.91 -14.16 10.29
C SER A 66 -5.73 -14.78 9.52
N VAL A 67 -5.18 -15.86 10.05
CA VAL A 67 -4.07 -16.63 9.44
C VAL A 67 -4.56 -17.32 8.17
N LEU A 68 -5.73 -17.97 8.25
CA LEU A 68 -6.34 -18.65 7.10
C LEU A 68 -6.67 -17.70 5.97
N ARG A 69 -7.23 -16.51 6.27
CA ARG A 69 -7.52 -15.48 5.26
C ARG A 69 -6.24 -15.04 4.54
N VAL A 70 -5.20 -14.69 5.30
CA VAL A 70 -3.93 -14.26 4.72
C VAL A 70 -3.28 -15.38 3.92
N HIS A 71 -3.29 -16.63 4.44
CA HIS A 71 -2.80 -17.81 3.69
C HIS A 71 -3.51 -17.98 2.35
N ALA A 72 -4.85 -17.99 2.36
CA ALA A 72 -5.66 -18.18 1.16
C ALA A 72 -5.38 -17.10 0.11
N LEU A 73 -5.34 -15.83 0.54
CA LEU A 73 -5.04 -14.70 -0.33
C LEU A 73 -3.63 -14.80 -0.94
N LEU A 74 -2.62 -15.11 -0.12
CA LEU A 74 -1.24 -15.27 -0.58
C LEU A 74 -1.07 -16.47 -1.51
N LYS A 75 -1.73 -17.59 -1.22
CA LYS A 75 -1.72 -18.78 -2.07
C LYS A 75 -2.22 -18.47 -3.47
N GLY A 76 -3.35 -17.79 -3.58
CA GLY A 76 -3.91 -17.37 -4.87
C GLY A 76 -3.04 -16.32 -5.57
N ALA A 77 -2.58 -15.30 -4.85
CA ALA A 77 -1.71 -14.26 -5.40
C ALA A 77 -0.38 -14.86 -5.94
N ARG A 78 0.20 -15.83 -5.23
CA ARG A 78 1.41 -16.55 -5.68
C ARG A 78 1.14 -17.39 -6.93
N ALA A 79 -0.04 -17.99 -7.04
CA ALA A 79 -0.43 -18.74 -8.25
C ALA A 79 -0.49 -17.82 -9.48
N ILE A 80 -1.12 -16.65 -9.35
CA ILE A 80 -1.14 -15.62 -10.39
C ILE A 80 0.28 -15.15 -10.71
N ALA A 81 1.08 -14.80 -9.71
CA ALA A 81 2.44 -14.30 -9.91
C ALA A 81 3.39 -15.31 -10.59
N ARG A 82 3.12 -16.61 -10.48
CA ARG A 82 3.87 -17.68 -11.15
C ARG A 82 3.40 -17.94 -12.58
N ASN A 83 2.22 -17.48 -12.94
CA ASN A 83 1.70 -17.63 -14.29
C ASN A 83 2.44 -16.64 -15.23
N LYS A 84 3.18 -17.18 -16.19
CA LYS A 84 3.96 -16.38 -17.14
C LYS A 84 3.11 -15.52 -18.09
N SER A 85 1.84 -15.86 -18.23
CA SER A 85 0.88 -15.12 -19.06
C SER A 85 0.08 -14.09 -18.26
N ALA A 86 0.21 -14.04 -16.93
CA ALA A 86 -0.49 -13.08 -16.10
C ALA A 86 0.18 -11.71 -16.21
N LEU A 87 -0.65 -10.68 -16.27
CA LEU A 87 -0.25 -9.28 -16.26
C LEU A 87 -0.24 -8.71 -14.83
N ALA A 88 0.31 -7.52 -14.67
CA ALA A 88 0.40 -6.87 -13.35
C ALA A 88 -1.00 -6.57 -12.77
N ASP A 89 -1.92 -6.15 -13.60
CA ASP A 89 -3.31 -5.86 -13.23
C ASP A 89 -4.10 -7.13 -12.85
N ASP A 90 -3.82 -8.30 -13.45
CA ASP A 90 -4.44 -9.57 -13.06
C ASP A 90 -4.19 -9.89 -11.56
N LEU A 91 -2.96 -9.63 -11.08
CA LEU A 91 -2.62 -9.82 -9.67
C LEU A 91 -3.39 -8.85 -8.76
N LEU A 92 -3.45 -7.58 -9.15
CA LEU A 92 -4.18 -6.58 -8.38
C LEU A 92 -5.68 -6.88 -8.34
N TRP A 93 -6.28 -7.26 -9.49
CA TRP A 93 -7.67 -7.67 -9.56
C TRP A 93 -7.96 -8.89 -8.70
N PHE A 94 -7.06 -9.87 -8.71
CA PHE A 94 -7.21 -11.04 -7.84
C PHE A 94 -7.25 -10.63 -6.36
N ILE A 95 -6.29 -9.80 -5.90
CA ILE A 95 -6.23 -9.34 -4.51
C ILE A 95 -7.48 -8.54 -4.16
N TRP A 96 -7.89 -7.60 -5.02
CA TRP A 96 -9.05 -6.74 -4.82
C TRP A 96 -10.37 -7.50 -4.71
N ASP A 97 -10.53 -8.55 -5.50
CA ASP A 97 -11.76 -9.33 -5.54
C ASP A 97 -11.84 -10.44 -4.49
N ASN A 98 -10.68 -10.91 -4.00
CA ASN A 98 -10.62 -12.05 -3.07
C ASN A 98 -10.26 -11.65 -1.63
N ALA A 99 -9.82 -10.43 -1.37
CA ALA A 99 -9.60 -9.96 -0.01
C ALA A 99 -10.94 -9.81 0.71
N VAL A 100 -11.02 -10.39 1.92
CA VAL A 100 -12.21 -10.35 2.76
C VAL A 100 -11.89 -9.83 4.16
N THR A 101 -12.84 -9.12 4.74
CA THR A 101 -12.80 -8.61 6.11
C THR A 101 -13.01 -9.73 7.13
N SER A 102 -12.88 -9.42 8.41
CA SER A 102 -13.08 -10.39 9.51
C SER A 102 -14.51 -10.95 9.59
N ASP A 103 -15.49 -10.22 9.08
CA ASP A 103 -16.90 -10.63 8.98
C ASP A 103 -17.24 -11.30 7.64
N GLY A 104 -16.25 -11.60 6.80
CA GLY A 104 -16.41 -12.34 5.55
C GLY A 104 -16.91 -11.49 4.38
N GLN A 105 -17.07 -10.18 4.52
CA GLN A 105 -17.41 -9.30 3.41
C GLN A 105 -16.20 -9.04 2.52
N LYS A 106 -16.42 -8.79 1.23
CA LYS A 106 -15.34 -8.32 0.35
C LYS A 106 -14.76 -7.00 0.86
N LEU A 107 -13.45 -6.91 0.99
CA LEU A 107 -12.77 -5.70 1.44
C LEU A 107 -13.09 -4.51 0.52
N SER A 108 -13.16 -4.74 -0.79
CA SER A 108 -13.57 -3.75 -1.79
C SER A 108 -14.95 -3.14 -1.52
N HIS A 109 -15.91 -3.95 -1.06
CA HIS A 109 -17.25 -3.46 -0.69
C HIS A 109 -17.21 -2.66 0.62
N SER A 110 -16.43 -3.11 1.59
CA SER A 110 -16.24 -2.40 2.86
C SER A 110 -15.66 -1.01 2.61
N TRP A 111 -14.58 -0.90 1.85
CA TRP A 111 -13.94 0.37 1.51
C TRP A 111 -14.89 1.32 0.77
N ARG A 112 -15.59 0.81 -0.24
CA ARG A 112 -16.58 1.61 -0.98
C ARG A 112 -17.69 2.12 -0.05
N SER A 113 -18.21 1.29 0.84
CA SER A 113 -19.27 1.69 1.77
C SER A 113 -18.77 2.73 2.79
N GLN A 114 -17.50 2.67 3.18
CA GLN A 114 -16.87 3.65 4.06
C GLN A 114 -16.66 5.00 3.34
N ALA A 115 -16.21 4.99 2.10
CA ALA A 115 -15.99 6.20 1.29
C ALA A 115 -17.29 6.98 1.06
N LEU A 116 -18.43 6.28 0.96
CA LEU A 116 -19.74 6.92 0.80
C LEU A 116 -20.30 7.55 2.09
N ARG A 117 -19.64 7.36 3.24
CA ARG A 117 -20.06 7.97 4.50
C ARG A 117 -19.65 9.44 4.56
N PRO A 118 -20.50 10.33 5.09
CA PRO A 118 -20.13 11.73 5.27
C PRO A 118 -19.06 11.90 6.34
N GLY A 119 -18.29 12.99 6.25
CA GLY A 119 -17.30 13.41 7.24
C GLY A 119 -15.89 12.92 6.99
N VAL A 120 -15.00 13.20 7.95
CA VAL A 120 -13.53 13.00 7.79
C VAL A 120 -13.14 11.55 7.50
N ARG A 121 -13.86 10.59 8.09
CA ARG A 121 -13.59 9.15 7.87
C ARG A 121 -13.95 8.71 6.45
N GLY A 122 -15.10 9.18 5.92
CA GLY A 122 -15.48 8.90 4.54
C GLY A 122 -14.49 9.52 3.56
N ALA A 123 -14.10 10.78 3.78
CA ALA A 123 -13.09 11.44 2.96
C ALA A 123 -11.69 10.78 3.05
N ALA A 124 -11.34 10.11 4.15
CA ALA A 124 -10.12 9.32 4.24
C ALA A 124 -10.22 8.04 3.38
N ALA A 125 -11.32 7.30 3.53
CA ALA A 125 -11.56 6.10 2.74
C ALA A 125 -11.68 6.37 1.23
N ASP A 126 -12.21 7.53 0.85
CA ASP A 126 -12.27 7.98 -0.54
C ASP A 126 -10.86 8.20 -1.12
N ARG A 127 -9.95 8.81 -0.32
CA ARG A 127 -8.54 8.95 -0.71
C ARG A 127 -7.83 7.61 -0.86
N ASP A 128 -8.15 6.64 -0.01
CA ASP A 128 -7.57 5.30 -0.09
C ASP A 128 -8.04 4.59 -1.38
N LEU A 129 -9.30 4.78 -1.78
CA LEU A 129 -9.81 4.30 -3.07
C LEU A 129 -9.14 5.00 -4.26
N ASP A 130 -8.93 6.32 -4.18
CA ASP A 130 -8.18 7.06 -5.21
C ASP A 130 -6.76 6.50 -5.37
N ALA A 131 -6.07 6.19 -4.26
CA ALA A 131 -4.74 5.59 -4.29
C ALA A 131 -4.77 4.18 -4.93
N MET A 132 -5.79 3.39 -4.64
CA MET A 132 -5.98 2.08 -5.29
C MET A 132 -6.21 2.23 -6.80
N MET A 133 -7.04 3.18 -7.24
CA MET A 133 -7.24 3.46 -8.67
C MET A 133 -5.93 3.83 -9.37
N GLN A 134 -5.11 4.67 -8.74
CA GLN A 134 -3.79 5.03 -9.28
C GLN A 134 -2.85 3.82 -9.38
N LEU A 135 -2.90 2.90 -8.41
CA LEU A 135 -2.14 1.66 -8.45
C LEU A 135 -2.57 0.78 -9.64
N PHE A 136 -3.87 0.64 -9.89
CA PHE A 136 -4.40 -0.07 -11.05
C PHE A 136 -3.98 0.59 -12.38
N GLU A 137 -4.09 1.92 -12.48
CA GLU A 137 -3.61 2.66 -13.66
C GLU A 137 -2.10 2.48 -13.89
N SER A 138 -1.31 2.43 -12.82
CA SER A 138 0.13 2.16 -12.91
C SER A 138 0.40 0.76 -13.41
N ALA A 139 -0.32 -0.25 -12.89
CA ALA A 139 -0.19 -1.63 -13.33
C ALA A 139 -0.56 -1.80 -14.81
N GLN A 140 -1.64 -1.15 -15.24
CA GLN A 140 -2.04 -1.18 -16.65
C GLN A 140 -0.98 -0.55 -17.56
N ARG A 141 -0.48 0.65 -17.22
CA ARG A 141 0.61 1.30 -17.97
C ARG A 141 1.88 0.45 -18.01
N PHE A 142 2.20 -0.23 -16.91
CA PHE A 142 3.31 -1.17 -16.86
C PHE A 142 3.09 -2.34 -17.82
N SER A 143 1.92 -2.96 -17.79
CA SER A 143 1.55 -4.09 -18.68
C SER A 143 1.58 -3.70 -20.16
N GLU A 144 1.12 -2.49 -20.51
CA GLU A 144 1.20 -1.94 -21.87
C GLU A 144 2.65 -1.70 -22.32
N ARG A 145 3.50 -1.19 -21.42
CA ARG A 145 4.91 -0.89 -21.72
C ARG A 145 5.78 -2.15 -21.76
N PHE A 146 5.46 -3.14 -20.93
CA PHE A 146 6.25 -4.36 -20.76
C PHE A 146 5.37 -5.62 -20.85
N PRO A 147 4.77 -5.92 -22.00
CA PRO A 147 3.75 -6.98 -22.15
C PRO A 147 4.26 -8.41 -21.87
N LEU A 148 5.58 -8.61 -21.82
CA LEU A 148 6.21 -9.88 -21.48
C LEU A 148 6.71 -9.96 -20.03
N SER A 149 6.52 -8.88 -19.27
CA SER A 149 6.93 -8.79 -17.86
C SER A 149 5.73 -9.13 -16.96
N GLY A 150 5.90 -10.17 -16.16
CA GLY A 150 4.84 -10.62 -15.27
C GLY A 150 4.69 -9.73 -14.01
N PRO A 151 3.71 -10.05 -13.15
CA PRO A 151 3.39 -9.28 -11.94
C PRO A 151 4.57 -9.07 -10.98
N ALA A 152 5.51 -10.02 -10.92
CA ALA A 152 6.69 -9.90 -10.07
C ALA A 152 7.61 -8.73 -10.47
N ALA A 153 7.72 -8.45 -11.76
CA ALA A 153 8.50 -7.33 -12.25
C ALA A 153 7.85 -5.99 -11.87
N PHE A 154 6.53 -5.88 -11.97
CA PHE A 154 5.78 -4.71 -11.52
C PHE A 154 5.96 -4.45 -10.02
N ILE A 155 5.88 -5.49 -9.19
CA ILE A 155 6.11 -5.34 -7.74
C ILE A 155 7.52 -4.83 -7.45
N ASN A 156 8.53 -5.33 -8.17
CA ASN A 156 9.90 -4.85 -8.01
C ASN A 156 10.05 -3.39 -8.47
N GLU A 157 9.41 -2.98 -9.56
CA GLU A 157 9.41 -1.60 -10.02
C GLU A 157 8.83 -0.66 -8.95
N ILE A 158 7.64 -0.97 -8.43
CA ILE A 158 7.02 -0.18 -7.34
C ILE A 158 7.90 -0.15 -6.08
N ALA A 159 8.52 -1.28 -5.71
CA ALA A 159 9.36 -1.35 -4.52
C ALA A 159 10.67 -0.56 -4.66
N THR A 160 11.13 -0.33 -5.90
CA THR A 160 12.36 0.43 -6.21
C THR A 160 12.06 1.88 -6.60
N GLU A 161 10.87 2.19 -7.08
CA GLU A 161 10.42 3.56 -7.20
C GLU A 161 10.35 4.14 -5.80
N ASP A 162 11.25 5.06 -5.51
CA ASP A 162 11.09 6.01 -4.42
C ASP A 162 9.86 6.83 -4.82
N ILE A 163 8.67 6.45 -4.31
CA ILE A 163 7.42 7.16 -4.60
C ILE A 163 7.62 8.53 -3.99
N ALA A 164 8.15 9.44 -4.78
CA ALA A 164 8.19 10.83 -4.43
C ALA A 164 6.74 11.21 -4.09
N GLY A 165 6.49 11.52 -2.82
CA GLY A 165 5.15 11.78 -2.28
C GLY A 165 4.38 12.90 -2.99
N ASP A 166 5.01 13.54 -3.98
CA ASP A 166 4.45 14.59 -4.83
C ASP A 166 3.51 14.09 -5.95
N VAL A 167 3.44 12.78 -6.22
CA VAL A 167 2.65 12.26 -7.36
C VAL A 167 1.23 11.85 -6.97
N ILE A 168 0.94 11.75 -5.68
CA ILE A 168 -0.42 11.50 -5.19
C ILE A 168 -1.20 12.83 -5.12
N THR A 169 -1.19 13.58 -6.21
CA THR A 169 -2.11 14.71 -6.34
C THR A 169 -3.43 14.16 -6.84
N ALA A 170 -4.38 14.04 -5.92
CA ALA A 170 -5.75 13.65 -6.22
C ALA A 170 -6.28 14.46 -7.40
N LYS A 171 -6.57 13.81 -8.52
CA LYS A 171 -7.21 14.42 -9.71
C LYS A 171 -8.69 14.77 -9.49
N GLY A 172 -9.21 14.60 -8.26
CA GLY A 172 -10.58 14.98 -7.91
C GLY A 172 -10.70 16.47 -7.59
N VAL A 173 -11.73 17.12 -8.09
CA VAL A 173 -12.12 18.48 -7.66
C VAL A 173 -12.52 18.42 -6.21
N ARG A 174 -11.66 18.86 -5.31
CA ARG A 174 -11.94 18.99 -3.87
C ARG A 174 -12.29 20.43 -3.58
N PRO A 175 -13.55 20.74 -3.24
CA PRO A 175 -14.00 22.11 -3.12
C PRO A 175 -13.49 22.86 -1.88
N ASP A 176 -12.93 22.17 -0.89
CA ASP A 176 -12.59 22.79 0.39
C ASP A 176 -11.37 22.11 1.05
N PHE A 177 -10.17 22.52 0.64
CA PHE A 177 -8.92 22.07 1.26
C PHE A 177 -7.84 23.16 1.24
N VAL A 178 -6.89 23.07 2.17
CA VAL A 178 -5.67 23.89 2.18
C VAL A 178 -4.56 23.13 1.47
N GLU A 179 -4.07 23.69 0.38
CA GLU A 179 -2.99 23.11 -0.41
C GLU A 179 -1.63 23.53 0.18
N ILE A 180 -0.78 22.57 0.52
CA ILE A 180 0.59 22.82 0.99
C ILE A 180 1.54 22.46 -0.13
N LEU A 181 2.33 23.43 -0.58
CA LEU A 181 3.18 23.33 -1.76
C LEU A 181 4.57 23.90 -1.49
N THR A 182 5.53 23.43 -2.25
CA THR A 182 6.81 24.15 -2.39
C THR A 182 6.64 25.34 -3.33
N VAL A 183 7.52 26.34 -3.20
CA VAL A 183 7.51 27.52 -4.08
C VAL A 183 7.62 27.14 -5.56
N HIS A 184 8.38 26.10 -5.88
CA HIS A 184 8.54 25.62 -7.25
C HIS A 184 7.25 24.98 -7.79
N SER A 185 6.56 24.21 -6.97
CA SER A 185 5.28 23.57 -7.33
C SER A 185 4.13 24.58 -7.44
N ALA A 186 4.23 25.73 -6.78
CA ALA A 186 3.27 26.82 -6.83
C ALA A 186 3.35 27.67 -8.12
N LYS A 187 4.42 27.54 -8.90
CA LYS A 187 4.63 28.35 -10.10
C LYS A 187 3.50 28.16 -11.12
N GLY A 188 2.86 29.26 -11.52
CA GLY A 188 1.77 29.27 -12.50
C GLY A 188 0.39 28.96 -11.90
N ARG A 189 0.26 28.79 -10.59
CA ARG A 189 -1.02 28.60 -9.90
C ARG A 189 -1.49 29.89 -9.25
N GLN A 190 -2.80 30.01 -9.00
CA GLN A 190 -3.43 31.16 -8.39
C GLN A 190 -4.40 30.73 -7.29
N TRP A 191 -4.39 31.42 -6.17
CA TRP A 191 -5.28 31.19 -5.02
C TRP A 191 -5.84 32.50 -4.51
N GLN A 192 -7.00 32.45 -3.88
CA GLN A 192 -7.62 33.62 -3.25
C GLN A 192 -6.87 34.06 -1.99
N VAL A 193 -6.31 33.11 -1.25
CA VAL A 193 -5.53 33.33 -0.02
C VAL A 193 -4.27 32.50 -0.09
N VAL A 194 -3.12 33.14 0.17
CA VAL A 194 -1.81 32.49 0.19
C VAL A 194 -1.13 32.81 1.51
N ALA A 195 -0.69 31.76 2.23
CA ALA A 195 0.18 31.89 3.38
C ALA A 195 1.57 31.35 3.06
N ILE A 196 2.60 32.15 3.27
CA ILE A 196 3.98 31.75 3.02
C ILE A 196 4.67 31.58 4.37
N ALA A 197 5.10 30.34 4.66
CA ALA A 197 5.78 30.00 5.89
C ALA A 197 7.29 29.81 5.66
N GLY A 198 8.10 30.00 6.71
CA GLY A 198 9.54 29.76 6.66
C GLY A 198 10.35 30.81 5.89
N LEU A 199 9.86 32.04 5.80
CA LEU A 199 10.61 33.15 5.26
C LEU A 199 11.84 33.43 6.13
N GLN A 200 13.03 33.37 5.55
CA GLN A 200 14.29 33.66 6.22
C GLN A 200 15.16 34.56 5.33
N GLU A 201 15.64 35.65 5.90
CA GLU A 201 16.52 36.56 5.21
C GLU A 201 17.80 35.86 4.72
N GLY A 202 18.16 36.07 3.47
CA GLY A 202 19.31 35.43 2.83
C GLY A 202 19.10 33.96 2.40
N THR A 203 18.00 33.33 2.81
CA THR A 203 17.65 31.97 2.42
C THR A 203 16.53 31.99 1.37
N TRP A 204 15.42 32.66 1.68
CA TRP A 204 14.29 32.83 0.75
C TRP A 204 13.47 34.10 1.12
N PRO A 205 13.14 34.98 0.13
CA PRO A 205 13.54 34.89 -1.29
C PRO A 205 15.06 35.07 -1.46
N ASN A 206 15.64 34.34 -2.41
CA ASN A 206 17.06 34.46 -2.71
C ASN A 206 17.30 35.72 -3.58
N LEU A 207 17.70 36.80 -2.95
CA LEU A 207 17.98 38.09 -3.61
C LEU A 207 19.38 38.18 -4.22
N LYS A 208 20.18 37.11 -4.16
CA LYS A 208 21.51 37.11 -4.79
C LYS A 208 21.34 37.20 -6.30
N GLN A 209 21.91 38.23 -6.91
CA GLN A 209 22.02 38.35 -8.35
C GLN A 209 22.79 37.12 -8.88
N ARG A 210 22.14 36.34 -9.71
CA ARG A 210 22.80 35.27 -10.45
C ARG A 210 23.40 35.92 -11.68
N SER A 211 24.72 35.94 -11.80
CA SER A 211 25.42 36.40 -12.99
C SER A 211 24.90 35.59 -14.20
N SER A 212 24.18 36.22 -15.11
CA SER A 212 23.76 35.63 -16.36
C SER A 212 24.91 35.75 -17.35
N LEU A 213 25.21 34.66 -18.07
CA LEU A 213 26.22 34.66 -19.16
C LEU A 213 25.96 35.73 -20.25
N LEU A 214 24.74 36.26 -20.32
CA LEU A 214 24.33 37.24 -21.32
C LEU A 214 24.22 38.66 -20.78
N GLY A 215 24.56 38.94 -19.52
CA GLY A 215 24.56 40.30 -18.95
C GLY A 215 23.18 40.99 -18.93
N ALA A 216 22.07 40.22 -18.96
CA ALA A 216 20.68 40.73 -18.98
C ALA A 216 20.29 41.57 -17.75
N GLU A 217 21.19 41.68 -16.77
CA GLU A 217 21.00 42.44 -15.52
C GLU A 217 21.36 43.94 -15.66
N ARG A 218 21.77 44.37 -16.83
CA ARG A 218 22.18 45.78 -17.13
C ARG A 218 21.22 46.57 -17.98
N LEU A 219 19.99 46.06 -18.20
CA LEU A 219 18.91 46.78 -18.91
C LEU A 219 17.88 47.31 -17.94
#